data_77785c99d53ad309eb6d4380a2f10147
#
_entry.id   77785c99d53ad309eb6d4380a2f10147
#
_cell.length_a   1.000
_cell.length_b   1.000
_cell.length_c   1.000
_cell.angle_alpha   90.00
_cell.angle_beta   90.00
_cell.angle_gamma   90.00
#
_symmetry.space_group_name_H-M   'P 1'
#
loop_
_entity.id
_entity.type
_entity.pdbx_description
1 polymer ?
#
loop_
_entity_poly.entity_id
_entity_poly.type
_entity_poly.pdbx_seq_one_letter_code
_entity_poly.pdbx_strand_id
1 'polypeptide(L)'
;MKETKIQKRQERILLEALKLFTKKGYYNTSVSDIQAACNCSVGTLYNYFNSKESIAVTLFSNIENCLYEALCEIEKKYSHTYDCFKAVIRHLFETTERNSDGMQYLLYTKHREFMPVEKSVFTSLPFLKIKDMVMKAQENGEIRNIEPDVAVVAILGGPIRMIYLRIDGVLENPLPAYLEECWECSWRSIKV
;
A
#
# COMPACT_ATOMS: atom_id res chain seq x y z
N MET A 1 11.58 22.14 -6.88
CA MET A 1 12.93 21.71 -7.30
C MET A 1 12.82 21.00 -8.64
N LYS A 2 13.71 21.30 -9.63
CA LYS A 2 13.72 20.56 -10.90
C LYS A 2 14.26 19.17 -10.65
N GLU A 3 13.45 18.12 -10.90
CA GLU A 3 13.91 16.74 -10.91
C GLU A 3 15.14 16.57 -11.79
N THR A 4 16.15 15.88 -11.27
CA THR A 4 17.35 15.59 -12.05
C THR A 4 17.04 14.52 -13.12
N LYS A 5 17.78 14.55 -14.24
CA LYS A 5 17.66 13.53 -15.30
C LYS A 5 17.88 12.11 -14.76
N ILE A 6 18.62 11.98 -13.67
CA ILE A 6 18.90 10.73 -12.94
C ILE A 6 17.64 10.22 -12.25
N GLN A 7 16.94 11.08 -11.49
CA GLN A 7 15.69 10.73 -10.79
C GLN A 7 14.61 10.25 -11.77
N LYS A 8 14.37 10.98 -12.85
CA LYS A 8 13.40 10.59 -13.88
C LYS A 8 13.67 9.22 -14.50
N ARG A 9 14.94 8.85 -14.63
CA ARG A 9 15.32 7.55 -15.20
C ARG A 9 15.12 6.41 -14.21
N GLN A 10 15.46 6.64 -12.94
CA GLN A 10 15.21 5.70 -11.86
C GLN A 10 13.71 5.44 -11.68
N GLU A 11 12.88 6.49 -11.66
CA GLU A 11 11.42 6.40 -11.57
C GLU A 11 10.82 5.62 -12.74
N ARG A 12 11.33 5.84 -13.96
CA ARG A 12 10.89 5.08 -15.13
C ARG A 12 11.20 3.59 -14.99
N ILE A 13 12.39 3.21 -14.49
CA ILE A 13 12.75 1.81 -14.23
C ILE A 13 11.78 1.20 -13.21
N LEU A 14 11.52 1.90 -12.11
CA LEU A 14 10.59 1.45 -11.08
C LEU A 14 9.17 1.29 -11.61
N LEU A 15 8.67 2.23 -12.41
CA LEU A 15 7.33 2.18 -12.99
C LEU A 15 7.16 0.98 -13.93
N GLU A 16 8.11 0.74 -14.84
CA GLU A 16 8.03 -0.40 -15.76
C GLU A 16 8.22 -1.74 -15.03
N ALA A 17 9.10 -1.78 -14.02
CA ALA A 17 9.24 -2.95 -13.17
C ALA A 17 7.96 -3.26 -12.38
N LEU A 18 7.28 -2.24 -11.84
CA LEU A 18 6.01 -2.38 -11.16
C LEU A 18 4.96 -3.05 -12.06
N LYS A 19 4.77 -2.54 -13.27
CA LYS A 19 3.84 -3.11 -14.26
C LYS A 19 4.16 -4.57 -14.61
N LEU A 20 5.45 -4.90 -14.72
CA LEU A 20 5.88 -6.26 -15.02
C LEU A 20 5.64 -7.20 -13.83
N PHE A 21 5.98 -6.76 -12.61
CA PHE A 21 5.79 -7.56 -11.41
C PHE A 21 4.31 -7.81 -11.10
N THR A 22 3.44 -6.83 -11.34
CA THR A 22 1.99 -7.01 -11.18
C THR A 22 1.40 -7.92 -12.26
N LYS A 23 1.83 -7.78 -13.52
CA LYS A 23 1.27 -8.54 -14.64
C LYS A 23 1.79 -9.98 -14.76
N LYS A 24 3.10 -10.19 -14.58
CA LYS A 24 3.77 -11.49 -14.77
C LYS A 24 4.15 -12.17 -13.45
N GLY A 25 4.17 -11.44 -12.35
CA GLY A 25 4.75 -11.87 -11.07
C GLY A 25 6.26 -11.63 -11.01
N TYR A 26 6.78 -11.58 -9.77
CA TYR A 26 8.20 -11.31 -9.52
C TYR A 26 9.12 -12.36 -10.15
N TYR A 27 8.86 -13.66 -9.95
CA TYR A 27 9.72 -14.72 -10.49
C TYR A 27 9.75 -14.76 -12.01
N ASN A 28 8.62 -14.52 -12.65
CA ASN A 28 8.49 -14.59 -14.11
C ASN A 28 8.97 -13.31 -14.82
N THR A 29 9.48 -12.33 -14.08
CA THR A 29 10.05 -11.09 -14.62
C THR A 29 11.57 -11.16 -14.55
N SER A 30 12.24 -11.07 -15.68
CA SER A 30 13.69 -11.01 -15.77
C SER A 30 14.20 -9.57 -15.80
N VAL A 31 15.51 -9.37 -15.51
CA VAL A 31 16.18 -8.07 -15.69
C VAL A 31 16.10 -7.62 -17.16
N SER A 32 16.17 -8.57 -18.12
CA SER A 32 16.04 -8.28 -19.54
C SER A 32 14.65 -7.78 -19.91
N ASP A 33 13.58 -8.29 -19.27
CA ASP A 33 12.21 -7.77 -19.47
C ASP A 33 12.12 -6.30 -19.02
N ILE A 34 12.68 -5.99 -17.86
CA ILE A 34 12.68 -4.61 -17.31
C ILE A 34 13.48 -3.68 -18.21
N GLN A 35 14.65 -4.14 -18.67
CA GLN A 35 15.50 -3.40 -19.60
C GLN A 35 14.76 -3.08 -20.90
N ALA A 36 14.11 -4.07 -21.50
CA ALA A 36 13.35 -3.91 -22.73
C ALA A 36 12.18 -2.90 -22.55
N ALA A 37 11.43 -3.02 -21.45
CA ALA A 37 10.32 -2.11 -21.12
C ALA A 37 10.80 -0.66 -20.92
N CYS A 38 11.96 -0.46 -20.29
CA CYS A 38 12.54 0.86 -20.06
C CYS A 38 13.24 1.45 -21.30
N ASN A 39 13.45 0.65 -22.33
CA ASN A 39 14.29 1.01 -23.49
C ASN A 39 15.67 1.55 -23.05
N CYS A 40 16.37 0.80 -22.20
CA CYS A 40 17.68 1.16 -21.68
C CYS A 40 18.68 0.01 -21.84
N SER A 41 19.98 0.28 -21.73
CA SER A 41 20.98 -0.79 -21.71
C SER A 41 21.04 -1.49 -20.35
N VAL A 42 21.51 -2.74 -20.32
CA VAL A 42 21.73 -3.50 -19.07
C VAL A 42 22.66 -2.72 -18.14
N GLY A 43 23.76 -2.15 -18.66
CA GLY A 43 24.67 -1.33 -17.89
C GLY A 43 23.99 -0.08 -17.29
N THR A 44 23.05 0.52 -18.03
CA THR A 44 22.26 1.64 -17.50
C THR A 44 21.42 1.19 -16.31
N LEU A 45 20.75 0.03 -16.39
CA LEU A 45 19.93 -0.48 -15.29
C LEU A 45 20.77 -0.74 -14.04
N TYR A 46 21.91 -1.41 -14.20
CA TYR A 46 22.84 -1.71 -13.11
C TYR A 46 23.50 -0.48 -12.47
N ASN A 47 23.55 0.66 -13.16
CA ASN A 47 23.97 1.93 -12.56
C ASN A 47 22.99 2.46 -11.50
N TYR A 48 21.72 2.03 -11.52
CA TYR A 48 20.67 2.45 -10.58
C TYR A 48 20.32 1.37 -9.57
N PHE A 49 20.35 0.11 -9.97
CA PHE A 49 19.92 -1.01 -9.14
C PHE A 49 20.86 -2.20 -9.28
N ASN A 50 21.38 -2.70 -8.17
CA ASN A 50 22.34 -3.79 -8.15
C ASN A 50 21.75 -5.14 -8.60
N SER A 51 20.43 -5.32 -8.48
CA SER A 51 19.74 -6.56 -8.80
C SER A 51 18.24 -6.33 -8.99
N LYS A 52 17.54 -7.36 -9.48
CA LYS A 52 16.06 -7.36 -9.56
C LYS A 52 15.42 -7.23 -8.16
N GLU A 53 16.02 -7.87 -7.17
CA GLU A 53 15.60 -7.79 -5.77
C GLU A 53 15.67 -6.35 -5.27
N SER A 54 16.75 -5.62 -5.56
CA SER A 54 16.88 -4.21 -5.14
C SER A 54 15.82 -3.32 -5.77
N ILE A 55 15.39 -3.59 -7.00
CA ILE A 55 14.25 -2.91 -7.64
C ILE A 55 12.96 -3.21 -6.88
N ALA A 56 12.69 -4.49 -6.60
CA ALA A 56 11.47 -4.92 -5.91
C ALA A 56 11.40 -4.35 -4.48
N VAL A 57 12.49 -4.40 -3.72
CA VAL A 57 12.58 -3.81 -2.38
C VAL A 57 12.37 -2.31 -2.42
N THR A 58 12.95 -1.60 -3.39
CA THR A 58 12.78 -0.14 -3.54
C THR A 58 11.33 0.20 -3.84
N LEU A 59 10.67 -0.54 -4.74
CA LEU A 59 9.23 -0.37 -5.03
C LEU A 59 8.38 -0.53 -3.78
N PHE A 60 8.60 -1.61 -3.03
CA PHE A 60 7.87 -1.87 -1.80
C PHE A 60 8.07 -0.74 -0.79
N SER A 61 9.32 -0.36 -0.52
CA SER A 61 9.63 0.71 0.43
C SER A 61 9.05 2.07 0.02
N ASN A 62 9.03 2.39 -1.28
CA ASN A 62 8.42 3.63 -1.76
C ASN A 62 6.90 3.66 -1.53
N ILE A 63 6.22 2.54 -1.80
CA ILE A 63 4.77 2.43 -1.57
C ILE A 63 4.45 2.52 -0.07
N GLU A 64 5.22 1.80 0.77
CA GLU A 64 5.07 1.87 2.23
C GLU A 64 5.28 3.28 2.77
N ASN A 65 6.35 3.96 2.35
CA ASN A 65 6.64 5.32 2.80
C ASN A 65 5.54 6.30 2.40
N CYS A 66 5.06 6.25 1.16
CA CYS A 66 3.93 7.09 0.72
C CYS A 66 2.67 6.83 1.58
N LEU A 67 2.36 5.57 1.89
CA LEU A 67 1.22 5.24 2.73
C LEU A 67 1.43 5.71 4.18
N TYR A 68 2.62 5.50 4.74
CA TYR A 68 2.95 5.96 6.10
C TYR A 68 2.84 7.48 6.23
N GLU A 69 3.39 8.24 5.29
CA GLU A 69 3.27 9.71 5.26
C GLU A 69 1.81 10.15 5.21
N ALA A 70 1.00 9.52 4.35
CA ALA A 70 -0.43 9.81 4.27
C ALA A 70 -1.16 9.53 5.57
N LEU A 71 -0.86 8.42 6.26
CA LEU A 71 -1.43 8.09 7.58
C LEU A 71 -1.05 9.13 8.64
N CYS A 72 0.20 9.60 8.64
CA CYS A 72 0.65 10.64 9.54
C CYS A 72 -0.08 11.98 9.30
N GLU A 73 -0.30 12.36 8.05
CA GLU A 73 -1.05 13.58 7.73
C GLU A 73 -2.54 13.46 8.06
N ILE A 74 -3.13 12.28 7.86
CA ILE A 74 -4.52 12.02 8.25
C ILE A 74 -4.67 12.14 9.78
N GLU A 75 -3.79 11.49 10.56
CA GLU A 75 -3.85 11.56 12.03
C GLU A 75 -3.73 13.01 12.54
N LYS A 76 -2.86 13.82 11.95
CA LYS A 76 -2.73 15.24 12.32
C LYS A 76 -3.99 16.06 12.00
N LYS A 77 -4.69 15.70 10.93
CA LYS A 77 -5.84 16.46 10.42
C LYS A 77 -7.13 16.19 11.16
N TYR A 78 -7.34 14.97 11.65
CA TYR A 78 -8.59 14.55 12.26
C TYR A 78 -8.40 14.24 13.73
N SER A 79 -9.17 14.92 14.61
CA SER A 79 -9.12 14.73 16.07
C SER A 79 -10.01 13.60 16.57
N HIS A 80 -11.06 13.23 15.81
CA HIS A 80 -11.99 12.17 16.17
C HIS A 80 -11.64 10.86 15.49
N THR A 81 -11.58 9.78 16.24
CA THR A 81 -11.24 8.44 15.72
C THR A 81 -12.14 8.01 14.56
N TYR A 82 -13.45 8.29 14.64
CA TYR A 82 -14.40 8.00 13.55
C TYR A 82 -13.97 8.62 12.22
N ASP A 83 -13.70 9.92 12.21
CA ASP A 83 -13.34 10.66 11.00
C ASP A 83 -11.94 10.29 10.52
N CYS A 84 -11.03 10.04 11.45
CA CYS A 84 -9.66 9.65 11.16
C CYS A 84 -9.60 8.33 10.41
N PHE A 85 -10.20 7.26 10.92
CA PHE A 85 -10.19 5.95 10.25
C PHE A 85 -11.04 5.94 8.97
N LYS A 86 -12.14 6.70 8.93
CA LYS A 86 -12.88 6.92 7.68
C LYS A 86 -12.00 7.55 6.60
N ALA A 87 -11.19 8.53 6.98
CA ALA A 87 -10.23 9.17 6.05
C ALA A 87 -9.12 8.20 5.62
N VAL A 88 -8.67 7.29 6.48
CA VAL A 88 -7.73 6.22 6.12
C VAL A 88 -8.33 5.34 5.02
N ILE A 89 -9.56 4.84 5.22
CA ILE A 89 -10.23 3.98 4.22
C ILE A 89 -10.46 4.74 2.91
N ARG A 90 -10.91 6.00 2.99
CA ARG A 90 -11.05 6.87 1.80
C ARG A 90 -9.73 6.98 1.04
N HIS A 91 -8.62 7.24 1.74
CA HIS A 91 -7.31 7.34 1.13
C HIS A 91 -6.88 6.05 0.42
N LEU A 92 -7.12 4.89 1.03
CA LEU A 92 -6.84 3.59 0.41
C LEU A 92 -7.68 3.37 -0.84
N PHE A 93 -8.97 3.69 -0.81
CA PHE A 93 -9.87 3.56 -1.94
C PHE A 93 -9.48 4.48 -3.10
N GLU A 94 -9.27 5.76 -2.83
CA GLU A 94 -8.83 6.73 -3.84
C GLU A 94 -7.45 6.39 -4.42
N THR A 95 -6.54 5.89 -3.59
CA THR A 95 -5.20 5.47 -4.04
C THR A 95 -5.30 4.24 -4.95
N THR A 96 -6.20 3.29 -4.65
CA THR A 96 -6.46 2.14 -5.53
C THR A 96 -6.95 2.57 -6.91
N GLU A 97 -7.86 3.53 -6.98
CA GLU A 97 -8.37 4.04 -8.28
C GLU A 97 -7.29 4.80 -9.07
N ARG A 98 -6.41 5.52 -8.39
CA ARG A 98 -5.34 6.30 -9.04
C ARG A 98 -4.12 5.47 -9.42
N ASN A 99 -3.79 4.45 -8.64
CA ASN A 99 -2.59 3.62 -8.77
C ASN A 99 -2.90 2.16 -8.43
N SER A 100 -3.70 1.52 -9.26
CA SER A 100 -4.09 0.12 -9.09
C SER A 100 -2.88 -0.82 -9.07
N ASP A 101 -1.88 -0.58 -9.94
CA ASP A 101 -0.65 -1.40 -9.97
C ASP A 101 0.11 -1.35 -8.64
N GLY A 102 0.22 -0.16 -8.03
CA GLY A 102 0.88 -0.02 -6.73
C GLY A 102 0.14 -0.75 -5.62
N MET A 103 -1.18 -0.66 -5.60
CA MET A 103 -2.02 -1.37 -4.62
C MET A 103 -2.01 -2.88 -4.86
N GLN A 104 -2.07 -3.31 -6.12
CA GLN A 104 -1.92 -4.72 -6.49
C GLN A 104 -0.56 -5.26 -6.06
N TYR A 105 0.51 -4.52 -6.30
CA TYR A 105 1.85 -4.90 -5.85
C TYR A 105 1.92 -5.05 -4.33
N LEU A 106 1.36 -4.12 -3.58
CA LEU A 106 1.33 -4.16 -2.12
C LEU A 106 0.54 -5.36 -1.57
N LEU A 107 -0.61 -5.69 -2.15
CA LEU A 107 -1.54 -6.66 -1.58
C LEU A 107 -1.38 -8.09 -2.12
N TYR A 108 -0.98 -8.27 -3.39
CA TYR A 108 -0.93 -9.59 -4.04
C TYR A 108 0.47 -10.18 -4.13
N THR A 109 1.52 -9.33 -4.08
CA THR A 109 2.88 -9.83 -4.24
C THR A 109 3.32 -10.61 -3.00
N LYS A 110 3.92 -11.77 -3.21
CA LYS A 110 4.53 -12.54 -2.14
C LYS A 110 5.88 -11.92 -1.77
N HIS A 111 5.88 -10.92 -0.90
CA HIS A 111 7.06 -10.14 -0.56
C HIS A 111 8.22 -10.99 -0.01
N ARG A 112 7.94 -12.15 0.59
CA ARG A 112 8.95 -13.12 1.03
C ARG A 112 9.84 -13.64 -0.09
N GLU A 113 9.47 -13.44 -1.34
CA GLU A 113 10.26 -13.85 -2.51
C GLU A 113 11.51 -13.00 -2.71
N PHE A 114 11.55 -11.78 -2.19
CA PHE A 114 12.66 -10.84 -2.33
C PHE A 114 12.99 -10.04 -1.07
N MET A 115 12.20 -10.19 0.00
CA MET A 115 12.45 -9.50 1.26
C MET A 115 13.00 -10.45 2.32
N PRO A 116 13.84 -9.96 3.25
CA PRO A 116 14.24 -10.72 4.43
C PRO A 116 13.04 -11.26 5.20
N VAL A 117 13.20 -12.45 5.81
CA VAL A 117 12.11 -13.16 6.52
C VAL A 117 11.51 -12.31 7.65
N GLU A 118 12.30 -11.44 8.25
CA GLU A 118 11.87 -10.55 9.35
C GLU A 118 10.99 -9.38 8.86
N LYS A 119 10.99 -9.08 7.56
CA LYS A 119 10.16 -8.03 6.99
C LYS A 119 8.88 -8.61 6.39
N SER A 120 7.75 -8.17 6.89
CA SER A 120 6.43 -8.50 6.37
C SER A 120 5.55 -7.25 6.34
N VAL A 121 4.43 -7.30 5.65
CA VAL A 121 3.43 -6.22 5.67
C VAL A 121 2.98 -5.91 7.11
N PHE A 122 2.95 -6.93 7.99
CA PHE A 122 2.56 -6.79 9.41
C PHE A 122 3.64 -6.15 10.30
N THR A 123 4.87 -6.05 9.83
CA THR A 123 5.98 -5.33 10.49
C THR A 123 6.31 -4.02 9.79
N SER A 124 5.52 -3.64 8.80
CA SER A 124 5.70 -2.43 8.01
C SER A 124 5.34 -1.17 8.80
N LEU A 125 5.95 -0.05 8.45
CA LEU A 125 5.66 1.25 9.08
C LEU A 125 4.18 1.63 9.01
N PRO A 126 3.46 1.48 7.87
CA PRO A 126 2.03 1.76 7.80
C PRO A 126 1.21 0.90 8.75
N PHE A 127 1.49 -0.41 8.84
CA PHE A 127 0.76 -1.31 9.73
C PHE A 127 0.97 -0.94 11.20
N LEU A 128 2.21 -0.71 11.59
CA LEU A 128 2.55 -0.28 12.97
C LEU A 128 1.92 1.07 13.30
N LYS A 129 1.85 1.99 12.32
CA LYS A 129 1.18 3.28 12.49
C LYS A 129 -0.32 3.13 12.74
N ILE A 130 -1.00 2.30 11.95
CA ILE A 130 -2.43 2.01 12.15
C ILE A 130 -2.67 1.38 13.52
N LYS A 131 -1.80 0.44 13.94
CA LYS A 131 -1.89 -0.19 15.26
C LYS A 131 -1.71 0.83 16.39
N ASP A 132 -0.77 1.77 16.30
CA ASP A 132 -0.59 2.88 17.22
C ASP A 132 -1.85 3.77 17.31
N MET A 133 -2.45 4.10 16.15
CA MET A 133 -3.71 4.87 16.12
C MET A 133 -4.86 4.12 16.78
N VAL A 134 -4.95 2.80 16.61
CA VAL A 134 -5.95 1.95 17.30
C VAL A 134 -5.73 1.96 18.80
N MET A 135 -4.51 1.76 19.27
CA MET A 135 -4.19 1.75 20.71
C MET A 135 -4.56 3.08 21.38
N LYS A 136 -4.23 4.20 20.74
CA LYS A 136 -4.65 5.54 21.23
C LYS A 136 -6.17 5.69 21.32
N ALA A 137 -6.90 5.20 20.31
CA ALA A 137 -8.36 5.25 20.32
C ALA A 137 -8.98 4.37 21.42
N GLN A 138 -8.35 3.25 21.76
CA GLN A 138 -8.74 2.40 22.90
C GLN A 138 -8.46 3.09 24.24
N GLU A 139 -7.28 3.69 24.40
CA GLU A 139 -6.91 4.46 25.59
C GLU A 139 -7.86 5.63 25.84
N ASN A 140 -8.33 6.29 24.77
CA ASN A 140 -9.31 7.37 24.84
C ASN A 140 -10.77 6.87 25.06
N GLY A 141 -11.02 5.55 25.05
CA GLY A 141 -12.34 4.97 25.20
C GLY A 141 -13.29 5.19 24.01
N GLU A 142 -12.75 5.54 22.83
CA GLU A 142 -13.53 5.78 21.60
C GLU A 142 -13.89 4.48 20.87
N ILE A 143 -13.10 3.43 21.06
CA ILE A 143 -13.35 2.08 20.55
C ILE A 143 -13.19 1.03 21.65
N ARG A 144 -13.76 -0.16 21.41
CA ARG A 144 -13.74 -1.25 22.38
C ARG A 144 -12.31 -1.67 22.73
N ASN A 145 -12.08 -1.99 24.00
CA ASN A 145 -10.81 -2.55 24.46
C ASN A 145 -10.72 -4.05 24.09
N ILE A 146 -10.24 -4.34 22.90
CA ILE A 146 -9.97 -5.67 22.36
C ILE A 146 -8.51 -5.73 21.91
N GLU A 147 -7.99 -6.92 21.60
CA GLU A 147 -6.63 -7.06 21.08
C GLU A 147 -6.40 -6.11 19.90
N PRO A 148 -5.35 -5.28 19.91
CA PRO A 148 -5.12 -4.26 18.87
C PRO A 148 -5.08 -4.82 17.44
N ASP A 149 -4.49 -6.00 17.23
CA ASP A 149 -4.45 -6.63 15.91
C ASP A 149 -5.86 -7.05 15.45
N VAL A 150 -6.72 -7.49 16.37
CA VAL A 150 -8.13 -7.79 16.07
C VAL A 150 -8.88 -6.52 15.68
N ALA A 151 -8.64 -5.40 16.40
CA ALA A 151 -9.23 -4.12 16.05
C ALA A 151 -8.78 -3.61 14.67
N VAL A 152 -7.49 -3.70 14.35
CA VAL A 152 -6.95 -3.36 13.02
C VAL A 152 -7.64 -4.19 11.92
N VAL A 153 -7.77 -5.50 12.13
CA VAL A 153 -8.43 -6.39 11.15
C VAL A 153 -9.93 -6.06 11.05
N ALA A 154 -10.61 -5.75 12.13
CA ALA A 154 -12.02 -5.38 12.12
C ALA A 154 -12.26 -4.06 11.36
N ILE A 155 -11.35 -3.08 11.47
CA ILE A 155 -11.42 -1.80 10.76
C ILE A 155 -11.12 -1.98 9.28
N LEU A 156 -10.04 -2.68 8.93
CA LEU A 156 -9.48 -2.67 7.57
C LEU A 156 -9.82 -3.92 6.74
N GLY A 157 -10.24 -5.01 7.37
CA GLY A 157 -10.46 -6.28 6.67
C GLY A 157 -11.50 -6.19 5.57
N GLY A 158 -12.65 -5.58 5.85
CA GLY A 158 -13.69 -5.30 4.85
C GLY A 158 -13.20 -4.38 3.74
N PRO A 159 -12.68 -3.18 4.07
CA PRO A 159 -12.10 -2.26 3.08
C PRO A 159 -11.02 -2.88 2.19
N ILE A 160 -10.08 -3.63 2.76
CA ILE A 160 -9.05 -4.33 1.97
C ILE A 160 -9.71 -5.36 1.05
N ARG A 161 -10.73 -6.10 1.51
CA ARG A 161 -11.44 -7.04 0.66
C ARG A 161 -12.17 -6.35 -0.49
N MET A 162 -12.73 -5.17 -0.27
CA MET A 162 -13.32 -4.35 -1.34
C MET A 162 -12.28 -3.95 -2.39
N ILE A 163 -11.06 -3.62 -1.94
CA ILE A 163 -9.94 -3.32 -2.85
C ILE A 163 -9.61 -4.54 -3.73
N TYR A 164 -9.54 -5.74 -3.15
CA TYR A 164 -9.36 -6.98 -3.93
C TYR A 164 -10.46 -7.14 -4.99
N LEU A 165 -11.72 -7.02 -4.61
CA LEU A 165 -12.84 -7.15 -5.55
C LEU A 165 -12.77 -6.13 -6.70
N ARG A 166 -12.29 -4.91 -6.41
CA ARG A 166 -12.11 -3.86 -7.43
C ARG A 166 -10.97 -4.19 -8.39
N ILE A 167 -9.81 -4.61 -7.87
CA ILE A 167 -8.65 -4.99 -8.68
C ILE A 167 -8.98 -6.21 -9.55
N ASP A 168 -9.73 -7.17 -9.03
CA ASP A 168 -10.16 -8.38 -9.75
C ASP A 168 -11.30 -8.10 -10.77
N GLY A 169 -11.77 -6.85 -10.87
CA GLY A 169 -12.80 -6.45 -11.83
C GLY A 169 -14.22 -6.93 -11.47
N VAL A 170 -14.45 -7.33 -10.21
CA VAL A 170 -15.77 -7.77 -9.73
C VAL A 170 -16.69 -6.57 -9.46
N LEU A 171 -16.14 -5.45 -8.99
CA LEU A 171 -16.91 -4.24 -8.71
C LEU A 171 -16.97 -3.34 -9.95
N GLU A 172 -18.19 -3.01 -10.37
CA GLU A 172 -18.43 -2.10 -11.52
C GLU A 172 -18.15 -0.64 -11.14
N ASN A 173 -18.65 -0.21 -9.96
CA ASN A 173 -18.46 1.17 -9.51
C ASN A 173 -17.07 1.37 -8.87
N PRO A 174 -16.53 2.61 -8.92
CA PRO A 174 -15.31 2.96 -8.20
C PRO A 174 -15.46 2.79 -6.69
N LEU A 175 -14.38 2.41 -6.01
CA LEU A 175 -14.36 2.17 -4.55
C LEU A 175 -14.93 3.32 -3.71
N PRO A 176 -14.69 4.62 -4.03
CA PRO A 176 -15.29 5.72 -3.26
C PRO A 176 -16.82 5.68 -3.18
N ALA A 177 -17.50 5.06 -4.13
CA ALA A 177 -18.95 4.89 -4.09
C ALA A 177 -19.43 3.99 -2.94
N TYR A 178 -18.57 3.09 -2.45
CA TYR A 178 -18.87 2.16 -1.36
C TYR A 178 -18.34 2.62 0.00
N LEU A 179 -17.71 3.81 0.09
CA LEU A 179 -17.01 4.25 1.28
C LEU A 179 -17.92 4.31 2.50
N GLU A 180 -19.11 4.92 2.38
CA GLU A 180 -20.01 5.13 3.51
C GLU A 180 -20.49 3.80 4.11
N GLU A 181 -20.98 2.90 3.27
CA GLU A 181 -21.49 1.60 3.70
C GLU A 181 -20.37 0.73 4.29
N CYS A 182 -19.22 0.68 3.62
CA CYS A 182 -18.08 -0.09 4.06
C CYS A 182 -17.55 0.43 5.41
N TRP A 183 -17.43 1.75 5.57
CA TRP A 183 -17.01 2.36 6.82
C TRP A 183 -17.99 2.09 7.97
N GLU A 184 -19.30 2.24 7.74
CA GLU A 184 -20.30 1.95 8.76
C GLU A 184 -20.23 0.51 9.26
N CYS A 185 -20.01 -0.46 8.37
CA CYS A 185 -19.80 -1.85 8.78
C CYS A 185 -18.55 -2.01 9.66
N SER A 186 -17.43 -1.42 9.27
CA SER A 186 -16.18 -1.45 10.03
C SER A 186 -16.35 -0.75 11.40
N TRP A 187 -16.93 0.44 11.43
CA TRP A 187 -17.12 1.21 12.64
C TRP A 187 -18.00 0.48 13.67
N ARG A 188 -19.12 -0.09 13.22
CA ARG A 188 -20.02 -0.85 14.10
C ARG A 188 -19.36 -2.06 14.74
N SER A 189 -18.32 -2.61 14.12
CA SER A 189 -17.59 -3.76 14.67
C SER A 189 -16.69 -3.39 15.85
N ILE A 190 -16.27 -2.11 15.98
CA ILE A 190 -15.27 -1.66 16.96
C ILE A 190 -15.76 -0.59 17.93
N LYS A 191 -16.83 0.13 17.63
CA LYS A 191 -17.33 1.18 18.50
C LYS A 191 -17.76 0.63 19.87
N VAL A 192 -17.64 1.45 20.90
CA VAL A 192 -18.19 1.20 22.24
C VAL A 192 -19.71 1.24 22.21
#